data_8858e6d00f44434029774b542dbcf399
#
_entry.id   8858e6d00f44434029774b542dbcf399
#
_cell.length_a   1.000
_cell.length_b   1.000
_cell.length_c   1.000
_cell.angle_alpha   90.00
_cell.angle_beta   90.00
_cell.angle_gamma   90.00
#
_symmetry.space_group_name_H-M   'P 1'
#
loop_
_entity.id
_entity.type
_entity.pdbx_description
1 polymer ?
#
loop_
_entity_poly.entity_id
_entity_poly.type
_entity_poly.pdbx_seq_one_letter_code
_entity_poly.pdbx_strand_id
1 'polypeptide(L)'
;MNRQKVVIAEDLGQSLKEAMEACERDKVFILMDETTERCCLPVVEAAVGLQDAKRIVIGATDTHKNLESLAHVWEELGTGGGTRHSLLINIGGGMVTDLGGFAASTFKRGINYINIPTTLLSMVDASVGGKTGINFRGLKNEIGVFNNASTVILDTQFLKTLDAENICSGYAEMLKHGLISNEQMWAELMNFDLEQPDLKLLSRMVADSVAVKERIVTEDPTEQGIRKALNLGHTVGHAFESFALKRQPVLHGYAVAWGLICELYLSCMKTGFPTDKMHQTVRFIKEHYGMMSITCDDYPTLLELMTHDKKNVAGIINFTLLGGIGDIRINQTANKDEIYEALDFYRES
;
A
#
# COMPACT_ATOMS: atom_id res chain seq x y z
N MET A 1 2.60 17.94 10.77
CA MET A 1 2.18 17.57 9.41
C MET A 1 0.81 18.15 9.13
N ASN A 2 0.56 18.68 7.92
CA ASN A 2 -0.79 19.07 7.54
C ASN A 2 -1.70 17.83 7.53
N ARG A 3 -2.97 18.00 7.93
CA ARG A 3 -3.94 16.89 7.89
C ARG A 3 -4.23 16.55 6.43
N GLN A 4 -4.05 15.30 6.03
CA GLN A 4 -4.44 14.80 4.72
C GLN A 4 -5.97 14.80 4.61
N LYS A 5 -6.49 15.27 3.48
CA LYS A 5 -7.91 15.11 3.14
C LYS A 5 -8.05 13.92 2.20
N VAL A 6 -8.85 12.92 2.57
CA VAL A 6 -9.21 11.82 1.66
C VAL A 6 -10.64 12.04 1.18
N VAL A 7 -10.86 11.92 -0.11
CA VAL A 7 -12.15 12.12 -0.78
C VAL A 7 -12.48 10.87 -1.59
N ILE A 8 -13.61 10.27 -1.32
CA ILE A 8 -14.22 9.25 -2.19
C ILE A 8 -15.00 10.03 -3.25
N ALA A 9 -14.54 10.00 -4.48
CA ALA A 9 -15.13 10.81 -5.54
C ALA A 9 -16.44 10.20 -6.04
N GLU A 10 -17.53 10.93 -5.94
CA GLU A 10 -18.75 10.68 -6.70
C GLU A 10 -18.68 11.31 -8.09
N ASP A 11 -17.96 12.43 -8.21
CA ASP A 11 -17.61 13.15 -9.43
C ASP A 11 -16.12 13.53 -9.34
N LEU A 12 -15.29 12.90 -10.18
CA LEU A 12 -13.85 13.13 -10.23
C LEU A 12 -13.53 14.59 -10.55
N GLY A 13 -14.26 15.18 -11.52
CA GLY A 13 -14.02 16.54 -11.97
C GLY A 13 -14.25 17.55 -10.88
N GLN A 14 -15.37 17.44 -10.19
CA GLN A 14 -15.70 18.31 -9.07
C GLN A 14 -14.70 18.14 -7.92
N SER A 15 -14.38 16.89 -7.56
CA SER A 15 -13.44 16.59 -6.46
C SER A 15 -12.04 17.13 -6.76
N LEU A 16 -11.54 16.98 -7.99
CA LEU A 16 -10.23 17.48 -8.39
C LEU A 16 -10.21 19.01 -8.44
N LYS A 17 -11.26 19.63 -8.98
CA LYS A 17 -11.37 21.09 -9.00
C LYS A 17 -11.31 21.68 -7.59
N GLU A 18 -12.08 21.16 -6.67
CA GLU A 18 -12.08 21.60 -5.25
C GLU A 18 -10.72 21.39 -4.60
N ALA A 19 -10.06 20.22 -4.84
CA ALA A 19 -8.73 19.95 -4.31
C ALA A 19 -7.68 20.92 -4.86
N MET A 20 -7.77 21.26 -6.14
CA MET A 20 -6.89 22.25 -6.77
C MET A 20 -7.15 23.66 -6.25
N GLU A 21 -8.41 24.05 -6.03
CA GLU A 21 -8.76 25.37 -5.48
C GLU A 21 -8.30 25.55 -4.04
N ALA A 22 -8.23 24.47 -3.26
CA ALA A 22 -7.71 24.47 -1.90
C ALA A 22 -6.19 24.64 -1.81
N CYS A 23 -5.45 24.49 -2.94
CA CYS A 23 -4.01 24.66 -3.02
C CYS A 23 -3.68 26.02 -3.66
N GLU A 24 -2.82 26.80 -3.00
CA GLU A 24 -2.16 27.91 -3.68
C GLU A 24 -1.31 27.34 -4.82
N ARG A 25 -1.49 27.84 -6.05
CA ARG A 25 -0.78 27.34 -7.23
C ARG A 25 -0.58 28.40 -8.29
N ASP A 26 0.63 28.46 -8.82
CA ASP A 26 0.99 29.25 -9.99
C ASP A 26 1.12 28.40 -11.25
N LYS A 27 1.51 27.12 -11.08
CA LYS A 27 1.67 26.12 -12.14
C LYS A 27 1.21 24.77 -11.68
N VAL A 28 0.72 23.95 -12.60
CA VAL A 28 0.30 22.59 -12.38
C VAL A 28 1.18 21.64 -13.19
N PHE A 29 1.66 20.61 -12.52
CA PHE A 29 2.39 19.50 -13.11
C PHE A 29 1.62 18.21 -12.86
N ILE A 30 1.68 17.26 -13.80
CA ILE A 30 1.05 15.94 -13.67
C ILE A 30 2.15 14.91 -13.79
N LEU A 31 2.33 14.11 -12.75
CA LEU A 31 3.22 12.95 -12.74
C LEU A 31 2.42 11.66 -12.94
N MET A 32 2.88 10.82 -13.84
CA MET A 32 2.30 9.52 -14.14
C MET A 32 3.38 8.58 -14.66
N ASP A 33 3.09 7.29 -14.73
CA ASP A 33 3.88 6.33 -15.47
C ASP A 33 3.30 6.11 -16.89
N GLU A 34 4.06 5.44 -17.76
CA GLU A 34 3.67 5.16 -19.15
C GLU A 34 2.31 4.43 -19.26
N THR A 35 1.96 3.59 -18.29
CA THR A 35 0.69 2.87 -18.27
C THR A 35 -0.46 3.79 -17.88
N THR A 36 -0.28 4.58 -16.84
CA THR A 36 -1.32 5.50 -16.35
C THR A 36 -1.49 6.72 -17.25
N GLU A 37 -0.45 7.14 -17.98
CA GLU A 37 -0.60 8.10 -19.07
C GLU A 37 -1.61 7.61 -20.11
N ARG A 38 -1.49 6.36 -20.52
CA ARG A 38 -2.38 5.77 -21.55
C ARG A 38 -3.77 5.47 -21.04
N CYS A 39 -3.89 4.90 -19.83
CA CYS A 39 -5.15 4.34 -19.33
C CYS A 39 -5.94 5.31 -18.44
N CYS A 40 -5.28 6.18 -17.69
CA CYS A 40 -5.90 6.99 -16.64
C CYS A 40 -5.96 8.49 -16.97
N LEU A 41 -4.93 9.03 -17.63
CA LEU A 41 -4.89 10.46 -17.98
C LEU A 41 -6.11 10.91 -18.80
N PRO A 42 -6.56 10.16 -19.84
CA PRO A 42 -7.74 10.57 -20.61
C PRO A 42 -9.01 10.73 -19.76
N VAL A 43 -9.17 9.92 -18.72
CA VAL A 43 -10.30 9.99 -17.78
C VAL A 43 -10.23 11.29 -16.97
N VAL A 44 -9.04 11.63 -16.48
CA VAL A 44 -8.82 12.85 -15.69
C VAL A 44 -8.99 14.10 -16.55
N GLU A 45 -8.46 14.10 -17.78
CA GLU A 45 -8.58 15.23 -18.70
C GLU A 45 -10.02 15.46 -19.19
N ALA A 46 -10.80 14.40 -19.36
CA ALA A 46 -12.23 14.49 -19.67
C ALA A 46 -13.04 15.09 -18.51
N ALA A 47 -12.61 14.83 -17.27
CA ALA A 47 -13.27 15.33 -16.08
C ALA A 47 -12.92 16.79 -15.76
N VAL A 48 -11.65 17.18 -15.94
CA VAL A 48 -11.15 18.54 -15.70
C VAL A 48 -10.16 18.93 -16.80
N GLY A 49 -10.35 20.10 -17.38
CA GLY A 49 -9.39 20.63 -18.36
C GLY A 49 -8.03 20.94 -17.71
N LEU A 50 -7.03 20.12 -18.03
CA LEU A 50 -5.63 20.25 -17.56
C LEU A 50 -4.66 20.49 -18.72
N GLN A 51 -5.14 21.13 -19.81
CA GLN A 51 -4.38 21.32 -21.06
C GLN A 51 -3.08 22.10 -20.85
N ASP A 52 -3.07 23.03 -19.89
CA ASP A 52 -1.90 23.86 -19.58
C ASP A 52 -0.95 23.21 -18.57
N ALA A 53 -1.31 22.05 -18.01
CA ALA A 53 -0.47 21.35 -17.06
C ALA A 53 0.71 20.64 -17.77
N LYS A 54 1.92 20.81 -17.24
CA LYS A 54 3.08 20.09 -17.75
C LYS A 54 3.04 18.63 -17.32
N ARG A 55 3.08 17.72 -18.29
CA ARG A 55 3.12 16.27 -18.06
C ARG A 55 4.54 15.80 -17.82
N ILE A 56 4.70 14.94 -16.82
CA ILE A 56 5.95 14.26 -16.47
C ILE A 56 5.65 12.77 -16.48
N VAL A 57 6.34 12.01 -17.30
CA VAL A 57 6.13 10.56 -17.46
C VAL A 57 7.39 9.83 -17.05
N ILE A 58 7.23 8.82 -16.22
CA ILE A 58 8.31 7.93 -15.78
C ILE A 58 8.03 6.49 -16.24
N GLY A 59 9.04 5.64 -16.22
CA GLY A 59 8.87 4.23 -16.56
C GLY A 59 7.88 3.54 -15.61
N ALA A 60 7.12 2.59 -16.16
CA ALA A 60 6.20 1.78 -15.38
C ALA A 60 6.94 0.75 -14.50
N THR A 61 6.26 0.22 -13.50
CA THR A 61 6.71 -0.77 -12.52
C THR A 61 7.61 -0.25 -11.39
N ASP A 62 7.67 -1.03 -10.29
CA ASP A 62 8.42 -0.65 -9.07
C ASP A 62 9.95 -0.53 -9.28
N THR A 63 10.48 -1.08 -10.37
CA THR A 63 11.90 -0.92 -10.74
C THR A 63 12.26 0.53 -11.04
N HIS A 64 11.29 1.35 -11.45
CA HIS A 64 11.43 2.79 -11.70
C HIS A 64 11.18 3.66 -10.45
N LYS A 65 10.88 3.06 -9.30
CA LYS A 65 10.82 3.77 -8.01
C LYS A 65 12.21 4.02 -7.46
N ASN A 66 13.03 4.75 -8.18
CA ASN A 66 14.47 4.91 -7.93
C ASN A 66 14.93 6.37 -8.00
N LEU A 67 16.22 6.59 -7.70
CA LEU A 67 16.82 7.93 -7.71
C LEU A 67 16.85 8.56 -9.10
N GLU A 68 17.00 7.77 -10.15
CA GLU A 68 17.06 8.27 -11.55
C GLU A 68 15.71 8.88 -11.97
N SER A 69 14.61 8.13 -11.73
CA SER A 69 13.26 8.64 -11.97
C SER A 69 12.94 9.87 -11.11
N LEU A 70 13.38 9.87 -9.86
CA LEU A 70 13.22 11.03 -8.97
C LEU A 70 13.97 12.27 -9.49
N ALA A 71 15.22 12.08 -9.94
CA ALA A 71 16.01 13.17 -10.53
C ALA A 71 15.35 13.73 -11.79
N HIS A 72 14.81 12.85 -12.65
CA HIS A 72 14.05 13.26 -13.83
C HIS A 72 12.83 14.12 -13.45
N VAL A 73 12.07 13.72 -12.43
CA VAL A 73 10.92 14.52 -11.97
C VAL A 73 11.36 15.91 -11.48
N TRP A 74 12.44 16.01 -10.71
CA TRP A 74 12.97 17.31 -10.28
C TRP A 74 13.45 18.19 -11.44
N GLU A 75 14.09 17.58 -12.44
CA GLU A 75 14.54 18.28 -13.64
C GLU A 75 13.35 18.84 -14.43
N GLU A 76 12.31 18.03 -14.64
CA GLU A 76 11.09 18.43 -15.32
C GLU A 76 10.30 19.52 -14.56
N LEU A 77 10.24 19.45 -13.25
CA LEU A 77 9.69 20.51 -12.40
C LEU A 77 10.51 21.80 -12.55
N GLY A 78 11.85 21.72 -12.54
CA GLY A 78 12.75 22.86 -12.65
C GLY A 78 12.68 23.53 -14.02
N THR A 79 12.85 22.78 -15.10
CA THR A 79 12.80 23.25 -16.49
C THR A 79 11.42 23.78 -16.89
N GLY A 80 10.35 23.19 -16.30
CA GLY A 80 8.98 23.69 -16.43
C GLY A 80 8.71 25.01 -15.68
N GLY A 81 9.73 25.55 -14.99
CA GLY A 81 9.64 26.79 -14.23
C GLY A 81 8.81 26.66 -12.96
N GLY A 82 8.85 25.47 -12.32
CA GLY A 82 8.20 25.23 -11.04
C GLY A 82 8.72 26.17 -9.95
N THR A 83 7.81 26.64 -9.12
CA THR A 83 8.08 27.51 -7.97
C THR A 83 7.70 26.81 -6.67
N ARG A 84 7.79 27.49 -5.53
CA ARG A 84 7.27 26.99 -4.23
C ARG A 84 5.76 26.90 -4.15
N HIS A 85 5.07 27.58 -5.07
CA HIS A 85 3.61 27.63 -5.13
C HIS A 85 3.07 26.71 -6.24
N SER A 86 3.92 25.89 -6.87
CA SER A 86 3.47 24.93 -7.87
C SER A 86 2.76 23.75 -7.23
N LEU A 87 1.88 23.12 -7.99
CA LEU A 87 1.11 21.95 -7.59
C LEU A 87 1.55 20.74 -8.43
N LEU A 88 1.83 19.62 -7.78
CA LEU A 88 2.06 18.33 -8.44
C LEU A 88 0.84 17.42 -8.25
N ILE A 89 0.26 16.91 -9.33
CA ILE A 89 -0.81 15.92 -9.33
C ILE A 89 -0.21 14.57 -9.72
N ASN A 90 -0.23 13.61 -8.81
CA ASN A 90 0.25 12.25 -9.06
C ASN A 90 -0.92 11.37 -9.49
N ILE A 91 -0.89 10.84 -10.70
CA ILE A 91 -1.91 9.91 -11.24
C ILE A 91 -1.27 8.55 -11.42
N GLY A 92 -1.51 7.61 -10.50
CA GLY A 92 -0.86 6.30 -10.62
C GLY A 92 -1.02 5.38 -9.42
N GLY A 93 -0.38 4.24 -9.52
CA GLY A 93 -0.25 3.28 -8.43
C GLY A 93 0.68 3.76 -7.30
N GLY A 94 0.98 2.87 -6.36
CA GLY A 94 1.85 3.17 -5.20
C GLY A 94 3.23 3.70 -5.59
N MET A 95 3.80 3.22 -6.70
CA MET A 95 5.09 3.70 -7.19
C MET A 95 5.04 5.20 -7.52
N VAL A 96 4.03 5.64 -8.27
CA VAL A 96 3.87 7.05 -8.67
C VAL A 96 3.53 7.94 -7.47
N THR A 97 2.63 7.49 -6.57
CA THR A 97 2.22 8.28 -5.41
C THR A 97 3.36 8.45 -4.40
N ASP A 98 4.18 7.42 -4.18
CA ASP A 98 5.32 7.48 -3.26
C ASP A 98 6.47 8.34 -3.81
N LEU A 99 6.88 8.09 -5.07
CA LEU A 99 7.95 8.84 -5.70
C LEU A 99 7.54 10.30 -5.93
N GLY A 100 6.31 10.54 -6.40
CA GLY A 100 5.79 11.88 -6.62
C GLY A 100 5.61 12.67 -5.32
N GLY A 101 5.12 12.02 -4.26
CA GLY A 101 5.03 12.62 -2.94
C GLY A 101 6.42 13.00 -2.39
N PHE A 102 7.43 12.15 -2.60
CA PHE A 102 8.80 12.43 -2.21
C PHE A 102 9.44 13.55 -3.08
N ALA A 103 9.19 13.53 -4.39
CA ALA A 103 9.62 14.60 -5.28
C ALA A 103 9.05 15.96 -4.86
N ALA A 104 7.74 16.02 -4.61
CA ALA A 104 7.06 17.23 -4.14
C ALA A 104 7.58 17.70 -2.77
N SER A 105 7.86 16.77 -1.86
CA SER A 105 8.35 17.08 -0.51
C SER A 105 9.75 17.68 -0.50
N THR A 106 10.57 17.36 -1.50
CA THR A 106 11.98 17.74 -1.56
C THR A 106 12.27 18.85 -2.56
N PHE A 107 11.45 19.00 -3.62
CA PHE A 107 11.60 20.09 -4.58
C PHE A 107 11.36 21.43 -3.91
N LYS A 108 12.35 22.35 -4.00
CA LYS A 108 12.33 23.70 -3.38
C LYS A 108 11.95 23.71 -1.88
N ARG A 109 12.22 22.64 -1.14
CA ARG A 109 11.87 22.39 0.28
C ARG A 109 10.38 22.13 0.52
N GLY A 110 9.66 21.71 -0.49
CA GLY A 110 8.27 21.30 -0.44
C GLY A 110 7.36 22.16 -1.31
N ILE A 111 6.55 21.47 -2.11
CA ILE A 111 5.41 22.02 -2.86
C ILE A 111 4.17 21.20 -2.53
N ASN A 112 2.99 21.77 -2.79
CA ASN A 112 1.74 21.03 -2.65
C ASN A 112 1.63 19.89 -3.65
N TYR A 113 1.00 18.79 -3.23
CA TYR A 113 0.68 17.71 -4.15
C TYR A 113 -0.66 17.06 -3.84
N ILE A 114 -1.29 16.49 -4.87
CA ILE A 114 -2.55 15.75 -4.83
C ILE A 114 -2.26 14.35 -5.36
N ASN A 115 -2.79 13.31 -4.71
CA ASN A 115 -2.74 11.95 -5.22
C ASN A 115 -4.09 11.54 -5.81
N ILE A 116 -4.06 10.96 -7.00
CA ILE A 116 -5.16 10.24 -7.65
C ILE A 116 -4.68 8.79 -7.82
N PRO A 117 -4.80 7.94 -6.79
CA PRO A 117 -4.36 6.56 -6.86
C PRO A 117 -5.22 5.76 -7.83
N THR A 118 -4.57 4.94 -8.68
CA THR A 118 -5.23 4.22 -9.77
C THR A 118 -5.23 2.71 -9.61
N THR A 119 -4.53 2.17 -8.60
CA THR A 119 -4.57 0.75 -8.23
C THR A 119 -5.27 0.58 -6.89
N LEU A 120 -5.92 -0.57 -6.68
CA LEU A 120 -6.60 -0.84 -5.40
C LEU A 120 -5.61 -0.74 -4.22
N LEU A 121 -4.40 -1.27 -4.36
CA LEU A 121 -3.35 -1.17 -3.34
C LEU A 121 -3.02 0.29 -3.00
N SER A 122 -2.88 1.15 -4.00
CA SER A 122 -2.60 2.57 -3.75
C SER A 122 -3.78 3.30 -3.13
N MET A 123 -5.01 2.93 -3.46
CA MET A 123 -6.23 3.52 -2.87
C MET A 123 -6.33 3.23 -1.38
N VAL A 124 -6.15 1.97 -0.98
CA VAL A 124 -6.39 1.54 0.41
C VAL A 124 -5.15 1.65 1.30
N ASP A 125 -3.96 1.70 0.70
CA ASP A 125 -2.71 1.69 1.48
C ASP A 125 -1.73 2.79 1.06
N ALA A 126 -1.04 2.69 -0.08
CA ALA A 126 0.15 3.47 -0.36
C ALA A 126 -0.07 4.99 -0.35
N SER A 127 -1.17 5.53 -0.88
CA SER A 127 -1.41 6.96 -0.97
C SER A 127 -1.88 7.61 0.35
N VAL A 128 -2.23 6.81 1.37
CA VAL A 128 -2.78 7.28 2.64
C VAL A 128 -1.74 7.17 3.75
N GLY A 129 -1.55 8.25 4.51
CA GLY A 129 -0.68 8.27 5.68
C GLY A 129 0.72 8.81 5.47
N GLY A 130 0.97 9.45 4.31
CA GLY A 130 2.11 10.32 4.08
C GLY A 130 3.49 9.66 4.04
N LYS A 131 3.58 8.34 4.00
CA LYS A 131 4.84 7.65 3.71
C LYS A 131 5.15 7.86 2.23
N THR A 132 6.23 8.55 1.91
CA THR A 132 6.69 8.78 0.54
C THR A 132 8.15 8.42 0.44
N GLY A 133 8.62 7.96 -0.72
CA GLY A 133 10.01 7.55 -0.84
C GLY A 133 10.32 6.77 -2.10
N ILE A 134 11.58 6.33 -2.15
CA ILE A 134 12.14 5.56 -3.27
C ILE A 134 12.90 4.33 -2.77
N ASN A 135 13.09 3.39 -3.67
CA ASN A 135 13.99 2.26 -3.49
C ASN A 135 15.44 2.75 -3.68
N PHE A 136 16.36 2.17 -2.93
CA PHE A 136 17.76 2.54 -3.04
C PHE A 136 18.66 1.31 -2.83
N ARG A 137 19.61 1.10 -3.75
CA ARG A 137 20.59 0.00 -3.71
C ARG A 137 19.98 -1.39 -3.47
N GLY A 138 18.83 -1.65 -4.12
CA GLY A 138 18.11 -2.93 -4.01
C GLY A 138 17.22 -3.08 -2.77
N LEU A 139 17.18 -2.06 -1.90
CA LEU A 139 16.30 -2.04 -0.74
C LEU A 139 15.04 -1.24 -1.05
N LYS A 140 13.87 -1.79 -0.74
CA LYS A 140 12.57 -1.13 -0.95
C LYS A 140 12.33 -0.04 0.08
N ASN A 141 11.80 1.11 -0.39
CA ASN A 141 11.38 2.23 0.45
C ASN A 141 12.46 2.69 1.46
N GLU A 142 13.72 2.68 1.02
CA GLU A 142 14.87 2.96 1.92
C GLU A 142 15.02 4.44 2.23
N ILE A 143 14.73 5.30 1.25
CA ILE A 143 14.86 6.74 1.39
C ILE A 143 13.50 7.39 1.19
N GLY A 144 13.06 8.18 2.18
CA GLY A 144 11.77 8.84 2.11
C GLY A 144 11.53 9.80 3.25
N VAL A 145 10.34 10.37 3.26
CA VAL A 145 9.86 11.29 4.29
C VAL A 145 8.42 10.99 4.66
N PHE A 146 8.02 11.45 5.84
CA PHE A 146 6.61 11.53 6.21
C PHE A 146 6.09 12.89 5.81
N ASN A 147 5.33 12.98 4.71
CA ASN A 147 4.66 14.19 4.27
C ASN A 147 3.33 13.83 3.59
N ASN A 148 2.26 14.45 4.04
CA ASN A 148 0.92 14.17 3.54
C ASN A 148 0.64 14.90 2.23
N ALA A 149 -0.04 14.23 1.28
CA ALA A 149 -0.71 14.92 0.19
C ALA A 149 -1.74 15.91 0.74
N SER A 150 -1.94 17.04 0.06
CA SER A 150 -3.02 17.98 0.40
C SER A 150 -4.38 17.29 0.32
N THR A 151 -4.57 16.51 -0.75
CA THR A 151 -5.77 15.70 -0.95
C THR A 151 -5.40 14.37 -1.63
N VAL A 152 -6.08 13.30 -1.24
CA VAL A 152 -6.11 12.02 -1.96
C VAL A 152 -7.52 11.83 -2.50
N ILE A 153 -7.66 11.65 -3.82
CA ILE A 153 -8.95 11.48 -4.49
C ILE A 153 -9.07 10.03 -4.93
N LEU A 154 -9.99 9.30 -4.32
CA LEU A 154 -10.24 7.89 -4.59
C LEU A 154 -11.42 7.75 -5.53
N ASP A 155 -11.19 7.17 -6.70
CA ASP A 155 -12.23 6.87 -7.68
C ASP A 155 -12.04 5.46 -8.23
N THR A 156 -12.94 4.57 -7.88
CA THR A 156 -12.88 3.15 -8.28
C THR A 156 -13.10 2.92 -9.78
N GLN A 157 -13.46 3.95 -10.56
CA GLN A 157 -13.52 3.82 -12.02
C GLN A 157 -12.18 3.43 -12.65
N PHE A 158 -11.05 3.83 -12.02
CA PHE A 158 -9.71 3.44 -12.50
C PHE A 158 -9.45 1.94 -12.39
N LEU A 159 -10.16 1.23 -11.51
CA LEU A 159 -10.05 -0.22 -11.37
C LEU A 159 -10.59 -0.99 -12.58
N LYS A 160 -11.39 -0.34 -13.47
CA LYS A 160 -11.91 -0.97 -14.70
C LYS A 160 -10.80 -1.39 -15.67
N THR A 161 -9.64 -0.75 -15.62
CA THR A 161 -8.50 -1.04 -16.48
C THR A 161 -7.40 -1.83 -15.76
N LEU A 162 -7.63 -2.16 -14.48
CA LEU A 162 -6.70 -2.94 -13.67
C LEU A 162 -6.96 -4.43 -13.88
N ASP A 163 -5.91 -5.24 -13.99
CA ASP A 163 -6.02 -6.68 -14.05
C ASP A 163 -6.42 -7.31 -12.70
N ALA A 164 -6.90 -8.55 -12.75
CA ALA A 164 -7.40 -9.25 -11.57
C ALA A 164 -6.30 -9.46 -10.51
N GLU A 165 -5.04 -9.70 -10.93
CA GLU A 165 -3.93 -9.90 -10.01
C GLU A 165 -3.65 -8.63 -9.19
N ASN A 166 -3.68 -7.46 -9.82
CA ASN A 166 -3.52 -6.18 -9.13
C ASN A 166 -4.73 -5.83 -8.24
N ILE A 167 -5.95 -6.24 -8.60
CA ILE A 167 -7.11 -6.14 -7.71
C ILE A 167 -6.90 -7.02 -6.48
N CYS A 168 -6.55 -8.30 -6.65
CA CYS A 168 -6.23 -9.20 -5.55
C CYS A 168 -5.11 -8.65 -4.67
N SER A 169 -4.05 -8.09 -5.27
CA SER A 169 -2.94 -7.49 -4.51
C SER A 169 -3.42 -6.38 -3.58
N GLY A 170 -4.26 -5.46 -4.05
CA GLY A 170 -4.84 -4.43 -3.18
C GLY A 170 -5.81 -4.98 -2.14
N TYR A 171 -6.55 -6.02 -2.52
CA TYR A 171 -7.54 -6.64 -1.63
C TYR A 171 -6.93 -7.34 -0.41
N ALA A 172 -5.70 -7.84 -0.50
CA ALA A 172 -4.98 -8.38 0.65
C ALA A 172 -4.82 -7.35 1.78
N GLU A 173 -4.58 -6.09 1.43
CA GLU A 173 -4.53 -5.00 2.41
C GLU A 173 -5.90 -4.70 3.03
N MET A 174 -6.98 -4.78 2.24
CA MET A 174 -8.34 -4.67 2.78
C MET A 174 -8.64 -5.81 3.74
N LEU A 175 -8.26 -7.05 3.42
CA LEU A 175 -8.41 -8.21 4.30
C LEU A 175 -7.66 -8.00 5.63
N LYS A 176 -6.43 -7.49 5.58
CA LYS A 176 -5.68 -7.07 6.77
C LYS A 176 -6.46 -6.00 7.57
N HIS A 177 -7.02 -4.98 6.91
CA HIS A 177 -7.81 -3.94 7.58
C HIS A 177 -9.06 -4.52 8.25
N GLY A 178 -9.73 -5.50 7.64
CA GLY A 178 -10.84 -6.22 8.27
C GLY A 178 -10.42 -6.95 9.55
N LEU A 179 -9.32 -7.70 9.49
CA LEU A 179 -8.75 -8.44 10.61
C LEU A 179 -8.38 -7.54 11.81
N ILE A 180 -7.82 -6.35 11.56
CA ILE A 180 -7.46 -5.40 12.61
C ILE A 180 -8.60 -4.46 13.03
N SER A 181 -9.78 -4.55 12.40
CA SER A 181 -10.91 -3.67 12.67
C SER A 181 -12.01 -4.34 13.47
N ASN A 182 -12.86 -5.15 12.82
CA ASN A 182 -13.99 -5.82 13.44
C ASN A 182 -14.51 -7.00 12.60
N GLU A 183 -15.30 -7.86 13.25
CA GLU A 183 -15.85 -9.08 12.62
C GLU A 183 -16.78 -8.79 11.43
N GLN A 184 -17.54 -7.71 11.47
CA GLN A 184 -18.47 -7.36 10.37
C GLN A 184 -17.69 -7.06 9.11
N MET A 185 -16.69 -6.17 9.18
CA MET A 185 -15.85 -5.82 8.03
C MET A 185 -15.09 -7.04 7.48
N TRP A 186 -14.52 -7.87 8.40
CA TRP A 186 -13.85 -9.09 8.00
C TRP A 186 -14.81 -10.05 7.28
N ALA A 187 -16.03 -10.25 7.78
CA ALA A 187 -17.01 -11.13 7.15
C ALA A 187 -17.49 -10.60 5.79
N GLU A 188 -17.67 -9.29 5.64
CA GLU A 188 -18.02 -8.68 4.34
C GLU A 188 -16.90 -8.93 3.32
N LEU A 189 -15.64 -8.76 3.71
CA LEU A 189 -14.48 -9.03 2.86
C LEU A 189 -14.36 -10.50 2.48
N MET A 190 -14.64 -11.41 3.40
CA MET A 190 -14.60 -12.87 3.16
C MET A 190 -15.70 -13.35 2.18
N ASN A 191 -16.76 -12.58 1.99
CA ASN A 191 -17.89 -12.93 1.13
C ASN A 191 -17.91 -12.15 -0.19
N PHE A 192 -16.92 -11.29 -0.45
CA PHE A 192 -16.86 -10.52 -1.69
C PHE A 192 -16.36 -11.38 -2.85
N ASP A 193 -17.03 -11.27 -4.01
CA ASP A 193 -16.63 -11.96 -5.23
C ASP A 193 -15.47 -11.22 -5.93
N LEU A 194 -14.27 -11.76 -5.83
CA LEU A 194 -13.07 -11.22 -6.46
C LEU A 194 -12.95 -11.57 -7.97
N GLU A 195 -13.68 -12.59 -8.44
CA GLU A 195 -13.66 -12.96 -9.84
C GLU A 195 -14.54 -12.04 -10.69
N GLN A 196 -15.65 -11.56 -10.09
CA GLN A 196 -16.59 -10.64 -10.73
C GLN A 196 -16.90 -9.45 -9.81
N PRO A 197 -15.91 -8.55 -9.56
CA PRO A 197 -16.05 -7.51 -8.57
C PRO A 197 -17.13 -6.48 -8.94
N ASP A 198 -18.14 -6.32 -8.09
CA ASP A 198 -19.05 -5.18 -8.14
C ASP A 198 -18.30 -3.92 -7.69
N LEU A 199 -17.96 -3.05 -8.64
CA LEU A 199 -17.19 -1.83 -8.38
C LEU A 199 -17.93 -0.84 -7.47
N LYS A 200 -19.27 -0.84 -7.45
CA LYS A 200 -20.03 0.03 -6.55
C LYS A 200 -19.91 -0.46 -5.09
N LEU A 201 -20.04 -1.77 -4.90
CA LEU A 201 -19.81 -2.39 -3.59
C LEU A 201 -18.36 -2.21 -3.17
N LEU A 202 -17.41 -2.45 -4.07
CA LEU A 202 -15.98 -2.28 -3.81
C LEU A 202 -15.65 -0.84 -3.41
N SER A 203 -16.28 0.17 -4.02
CA SER A 203 -16.07 1.59 -3.65
C SER A 203 -16.44 1.85 -2.18
N ARG A 204 -17.56 1.30 -1.70
CA ARG A 204 -17.93 1.39 -0.29
C ARG A 204 -16.90 0.70 0.61
N MET A 205 -16.50 -0.53 0.24
CA MET A 205 -15.51 -1.30 1.00
C MET A 205 -14.13 -0.63 1.03
N VAL A 206 -13.74 0.05 -0.05
CA VAL A 206 -12.54 0.90 -0.11
C VAL A 206 -12.65 2.04 0.89
N ALA A 207 -13.81 2.74 0.94
CA ALA A 207 -14.03 3.81 1.91
C ALA A 207 -13.90 3.32 3.35
N ASP A 208 -14.51 2.17 3.68
CA ASP A 208 -14.41 1.55 5.01
C ASP A 208 -12.96 1.16 5.34
N SER A 209 -12.25 0.58 4.39
CA SER A 209 -10.84 0.19 4.53
C SER A 209 -9.94 1.40 4.78
N VAL A 210 -10.13 2.47 4.02
CA VAL A 210 -9.38 3.72 4.19
C VAL A 210 -9.67 4.38 5.54
N ALA A 211 -10.92 4.36 5.99
CA ALA A 211 -11.29 4.91 7.31
C ALA A 211 -10.56 4.19 8.46
N VAL A 212 -10.33 2.86 8.36
CA VAL A 212 -9.50 2.12 9.33
C VAL A 212 -8.08 2.67 9.33
N LYS A 213 -7.47 2.81 8.16
CA LYS A 213 -6.09 3.32 8.04
C LYS A 213 -5.97 4.76 8.50
N GLU A 214 -6.87 5.65 8.09
CA GLU A 214 -6.86 7.06 8.51
C GLU A 214 -6.94 7.22 10.02
N ARG A 215 -7.80 6.44 10.69
CA ARG A 215 -7.89 6.45 12.15
C ARG A 215 -6.54 6.10 12.78
N ILE A 216 -5.92 5.00 12.35
CA ILE A 216 -4.65 4.51 12.90
C ILE A 216 -3.51 5.50 12.62
N VAL A 217 -3.44 6.05 11.43
CA VAL A 217 -2.39 7.02 11.04
C VAL A 217 -2.56 8.36 11.75
N THR A 218 -3.81 8.78 11.99
CA THR A 218 -4.10 10.01 12.73
C THR A 218 -3.67 9.90 14.20
N GLU A 219 -3.87 8.73 14.80
CA GLU A 219 -3.47 8.45 16.18
C GLU A 219 -1.94 8.32 16.32
N ASP A 220 -1.28 7.71 15.34
CA ASP A 220 0.18 7.48 15.36
C ASP A 220 0.82 7.80 14.00
N PRO A 221 1.07 9.08 13.70
CA PRO A 221 1.61 9.49 12.40
C PRO A 221 3.00 8.94 12.05
N THR A 222 3.83 8.62 13.05
CA THR A 222 5.25 8.25 12.89
C THR A 222 5.55 6.78 13.20
N GLU A 223 4.51 5.95 13.42
CA GLU A 223 4.65 4.49 13.63
C GLU A 223 5.45 4.11 14.89
N GLN A 224 5.22 4.83 15.97
CA GLN A 224 5.82 4.50 17.26
C GLN A 224 4.98 3.51 18.09
N GLY A 225 3.68 3.45 17.86
CA GLY A 225 2.69 2.67 18.61
C GLY A 225 1.70 1.91 17.74
N ILE A 226 0.41 2.31 17.79
CA ILE A 226 -0.70 1.58 17.16
C ILE A 226 -0.58 1.45 15.64
N ARG A 227 0.12 2.34 14.95
CA ARG A 227 0.33 2.24 13.50
C ARG A 227 1.07 0.96 13.11
N LYS A 228 1.80 0.33 14.05
CA LYS A 228 2.39 -1.00 13.85
C LYS A 228 1.34 -2.09 13.57
N ALA A 229 0.06 -1.86 13.91
CA ALA A 229 -1.05 -2.74 13.55
C ALA A 229 -1.14 -3.00 12.05
N LEU A 230 -0.81 -2.00 11.24
CA LEU A 230 -0.78 -2.10 9.78
C LEU A 230 0.31 -3.06 9.25
N ASN A 231 1.19 -3.54 10.14
CA ASN A 231 2.23 -4.52 9.80
C ASN A 231 1.79 -5.98 10.00
N LEU A 232 0.54 -6.26 10.35
CA LEU A 232 0.02 -7.63 10.37
C LEU A 232 0.21 -8.27 8.97
N GLY A 233 0.76 -9.46 8.91
CA GLY A 233 1.10 -10.17 7.67
C GLY A 233 2.39 -9.69 6.99
N HIS A 234 3.00 -8.61 7.43
CA HIS A 234 4.14 -8.00 6.74
C HIS A 234 5.50 -8.54 7.16
N THR A 235 5.66 -9.04 8.38
CA THR A 235 6.96 -9.55 8.82
C THR A 235 7.36 -10.80 8.02
N VAL A 236 6.45 -11.75 7.88
CA VAL A 236 6.65 -12.91 7.01
C VAL A 236 6.45 -12.55 5.54
N GLY A 237 5.47 -11.70 5.22
CA GLY A 237 5.17 -11.26 3.86
C GLY A 237 6.37 -10.60 3.16
N HIS A 238 7.06 -9.68 3.80
CA HIS A 238 8.28 -9.07 3.24
C HIS A 238 9.41 -10.08 3.00
N ALA A 239 9.53 -11.09 3.88
CA ALA A 239 10.48 -12.16 3.67
C ALA A 239 10.10 -13.00 2.42
N PHE A 240 8.83 -13.33 2.25
CA PHE A 240 8.32 -14.00 1.05
C PHE A 240 8.53 -13.15 -0.22
N GLU A 241 8.21 -11.86 -0.17
CA GLU A 241 8.40 -10.95 -1.28
C GLU A 241 9.87 -10.88 -1.70
N SER A 242 10.78 -10.70 -0.73
CA SER A 242 12.23 -10.65 -0.97
C SER A 242 12.77 -11.96 -1.49
N PHE A 243 12.27 -13.07 -1.00
CA PHE A 243 12.64 -14.40 -1.45
C PHE A 243 12.18 -14.67 -2.90
N ALA A 244 10.97 -14.23 -3.25
CA ALA A 244 10.40 -14.34 -4.58
C ALA A 244 11.15 -13.50 -5.64
N LEU A 245 11.72 -12.34 -5.26
CA LEU A 245 12.48 -11.49 -6.17
C LEU A 245 13.62 -12.22 -6.90
N LYS A 246 14.23 -13.22 -6.26
CA LYS A 246 15.32 -14.02 -6.82
C LYS A 246 14.86 -15.22 -7.65
N ARG A 247 13.56 -15.51 -7.66
CA ARG A 247 12.95 -16.67 -8.34
C ARG A 247 11.89 -16.21 -9.35
N GLN A 248 10.70 -15.94 -8.88
CA GLN A 248 9.58 -15.39 -9.63
C GLN A 248 8.99 -14.25 -8.83
N PRO A 249 9.21 -13.00 -9.22
CA PRO A 249 8.65 -11.84 -8.54
C PRO A 249 7.14 -11.94 -8.41
N VAL A 250 6.63 -11.52 -7.24
CA VAL A 250 5.20 -11.52 -6.93
C VAL A 250 4.75 -10.13 -6.54
N LEU A 251 3.47 -9.84 -6.71
CA LEU A 251 2.90 -8.59 -6.24
C LEU A 251 2.87 -8.55 -4.70
N HIS A 252 3.07 -7.38 -4.13
CA HIS A 252 3.15 -7.13 -2.69
C HIS A 252 2.02 -7.78 -1.90
N GLY A 253 0.77 -7.58 -2.32
CA GLY A 253 -0.39 -8.12 -1.61
C GLY A 253 -0.46 -9.65 -1.57
N TYR A 254 0.10 -10.35 -2.57
CA TYR A 254 0.23 -11.81 -2.52
C TYR A 254 1.15 -12.23 -1.38
N ALA A 255 2.31 -11.57 -1.27
CA ALA A 255 3.23 -11.84 -0.18
C ALA A 255 2.63 -11.52 1.20
N VAL A 256 1.88 -10.41 1.32
CA VAL A 256 1.15 -10.05 2.54
C VAL A 256 0.09 -11.09 2.87
N ALA A 257 -0.70 -11.54 1.89
CA ALA A 257 -1.71 -12.60 2.10
C ALA A 257 -1.07 -13.89 2.62
N TRP A 258 0.04 -14.33 2.04
CA TRP A 258 0.78 -15.49 2.54
C TRP A 258 1.37 -15.25 3.93
N GLY A 259 1.87 -14.05 4.21
CA GLY A 259 2.33 -13.66 5.54
C GLY A 259 1.22 -13.70 6.59
N LEU A 260 -0.01 -13.33 6.22
CA LEU A 260 -1.19 -13.46 7.09
C LEU A 260 -1.42 -14.90 7.52
N ILE A 261 -1.20 -15.91 6.67
CA ILE A 261 -1.32 -17.33 7.05
C ILE A 261 -0.41 -17.66 8.23
N CYS A 262 0.88 -17.32 8.13
CA CYS A 262 1.86 -17.58 9.17
C CYS A 262 1.57 -16.77 10.46
N GLU A 263 1.24 -15.48 10.32
CA GLU A 263 1.05 -14.61 11.47
C GLU A 263 -0.29 -14.86 12.18
N LEU A 264 -1.32 -15.36 11.48
CA LEU A 264 -2.55 -15.85 12.12
C LEU A 264 -2.31 -17.17 12.85
N TYR A 265 -1.49 -18.08 12.33
CA TYR A 265 -1.06 -19.26 13.05
C TYR A 265 -0.34 -18.88 14.37
N LEU A 266 0.64 -17.99 14.29
CA LEU A 266 1.32 -17.46 15.49
C LEU A 266 0.34 -16.77 16.44
N SER A 267 -0.68 -16.09 15.93
CA SER A 267 -1.74 -15.46 16.74
C SER A 267 -2.56 -16.51 17.51
N CYS A 268 -2.90 -17.64 16.89
CA CYS A 268 -3.56 -18.74 17.58
C CYS A 268 -2.69 -19.29 18.71
N MET A 269 -1.42 -19.55 18.42
CA MET A 269 -0.51 -20.18 19.36
C MET A 269 -0.12 -19.29 20.54
N LYS A 270 0.01 -17.97 20.31
CA LYS A 270 0.61 -17.05 21.29
C LYS A 270 -0.40 -16.11 21.97
N THR A 271 -1.43 -15.71 21.26
CA THR A 271 -2.36 -14.67 21.72
C THR A 271 -3.82 -15.09 21.78
N GLY A 272 -4.11 -16.35 21.42
CA GLY A 272 -5.44 -16.94 21.56
C GLY A 272 -6.42 -16.56 20.44
N PHE A 273 -5.94 -16.19 19.27
CA PHE A 273 -6.81 -15.93 18.11
C PHE A 273 -7.68 -17.16 17.79
N PRO A 274 -8.99 -17.00 17.48
CA PRO A 274 -9.88 -18.11 17.21
C PRO A 274 -9.44 -18.96 16.01
N THR A 275 -9.24 -20.24 16.22
CA THR A 275 -8.74 -21.18 15.20
C THR A 275 -9.69 -21.31 14.01
N ASP A 276 -11.00 -21.25 14.25
CA ASP A 276 -12.01 -21.29 13.18
C ASP A 276 -11.92 -20.06 12.25
N LYS A 277 -11.66 -18.88 12.80
CA LYS A 277 -11.45 -17.64 12.03
C LYS A 277 -10.14 -17.70 11.23
N MET A 278 -9.09 -18.27 11.83
CA MET A 278 -7.83 -18.51 11.12
C MET A 278 -8.06 -19.42 9.91
N HIS A 279 -8.69 -20.59 10.10
CA HIS A 279 -8.93 -21.53 8.99
C HIS A 279 -9.81 -20.92 7.89
N GLN A 280 -10.83 -20.14 8.24
CA GLN A 280 -11.64 -19.43 7.23
C GLN A 280 -10.79 -18.46 6.41
N THR A 281 -9.96 -17.66 7.08
CA THR A 281 -9.08 -16.69 6.41
C THR A 281 -8.03 -17.40 5.55
N VAL A 282 -7.40 -18.46 6.05
CA VAL A 282 -6.42 -19.26 5.30
C VAL A 282 -7.04 -19.87 4.05
N ARG A 283 -8.25 -20.43 4.17
CA ARG A 283 -8.98 -21.00 3.02
C ARG A 283 -9.22 -19.93 1.94
N PHE A 284 -9.71 -18.75 2.32
CA PHE A 284 -9.91 -17.64 1.41
C PHE A 284 -8.60 -17.24 0.71
N ILE A 285 -7.51 -17.11 1.47
CA ILE A 285 -6.21 -16.77 0.90
C ILE A 285 -5.74 -17.82 -0.11
N LYS A 286 -5.86 -19.09 0.21
CA LYS A 286 -5.46 -20.17 -0.71
C LYS A 286 -6.27 -20.18 -2.00
N GLU A 287 -7.58 -19.93 -1.89
CA GLU A 287 -8.49 -19.91 -3.03
C GLU A 287 -8.16 -18.78 -4.02
N HIS A 288 -7.87 -17.57 -3.51
CA HIS A 288 -7.69 -16.39 -4.36
C HIS A 288 -6.23 -16.02 -4.66
N TYR A 289 -5.28 -16.41 -3.81
CA TYR A 289 -3.85 -16.04 -3.96
C TYR A 289 -2.95 -17.22 -4.27
N GLY A 290 -3.49 -18.44 -4.22
CA GLY A 290 -2.63 -19.62 -4.30
C GLY A 290 -1.58 -19.65 -3.19
N MET A 291 -0.50 -20.40 -3.42
CA MET A 291 0.59 -20.56 -2.46
C MET A 291 1.93 -20.52 -3.17
N MET A 292 2.90 -19.80 -2.61
CA MET A 292 4.30 -19.92 -3.05
C MET A 292 4.90 -21.22 -2.52
N SER A 293 5.49 -22.00 -3.40
CA SER A 293 6.16 -23.25 -3.00
C SER A 293 7.44 -22.94 -2.23
N ILE A 294 7.53 -23.45 -1.01
CA ILE A 294 8.71 -23.44 -0.14
C ILE A 294 9.00 -24.85 0.39
N THR A 295 10.25 -25.08 0.76
CA THR A 295 10.72 -26.32 1.39
C THR A 295 11.38 -26.01 2.74
N CYS A 296 11.63 -27.02 3.56
CA CYS A 296 12.36 -26.84 4.82
C CYS A 296 13.76 -26.24 4.62
N ASP A 297 14.39 -26.47 3.46
CA ASP A 297 15.69 -25.92 3.13
C ASP A 297 15.67 -24.39 2.92
N ASP A 298 14.49 -23.82 2.64
CA ASP A 298 14.29 -22.38 2.47
C ASP A 298 14.12 -21.63 3.81
N TYR A 299 13.78 -22.33 4.89
CA TYR A 299 13.46 -21.71 6.20
C TYR A 299 14.60 -20.87 6.77
N PRO A 300 15.87 -21.31 6.75
CA PRO A 300 16.97 -20.45 7.23
C PRO A 300 17.06 -19.13 6.47
N THR A 301 16.86 -19.15 5.15
CA THR A 301 16.89 -17.94 4.32
C THR A 301 15.71 -17.02 4.63
N LEU A 302 14.50 -17.59 4.78
CA LEU A 302 13.31 -16.81 5.16
C LEU A 302 13.47 -16.18 6.53
N LEU A 303 14.01 -16.92 7.51
CA LEU A 303 14.30 -16.38 8.84
C LEU A 303 15.31 -15.24 8.79
N GLU A 304 16.39 -15.38 8.01
CA GLU A 304 17.38 -14.33 7.80
C GLU A 304 16.72 -13.08 7.21
N LEU A 305 15.89 -13.22 6.16
CA LEU A 305 15.16 -12.10 5.56
C LEU A 305 14.23 -11.41 6.57
N MET A 306 13.57 -12.17 7.46
CA MET A 306 12.76 -11.59 8.53
C MET A 306 13.62 -10.76 9.51
N THR A 307 14.86 -11.18 9.81
CA THR A 307 15.75 -10.42 10.73
C THR A 307 16.17 -9.08 10.19
N HIS A 308 16.22 -8.92 8.86
CA HIS A 308 16.57 -7.67 8.20
C HIS A 308 15.42 -6.67 8.08
N ASP A 309 14.20 -7.02 8.51
CA ASP A 309 13.09 -6.06 8.51
C ASP A 309 13.40 -4.86 9.44
N LYS A 310 13.11 -3.65 8.94
CA LYS A 310 13.37 -2.36 9.62
C LYS A 310 12.71 -2.23 11.00
N LYS A 311 11.75 -3.07 11.31
CA LYS A 311 11.00 -3.11 12.59
C LYS A 311 11.76 -3.81 13.71
N ASN A 312 12.85 -4.51 13.39
CA ASN A 312 13.58 -5.32 14.35
C ASN A 312 14.56 -4.47 15.15
N VAL A 313 14.64 -4.76 16.43
CA VAL A 313 15.56 -4.12 17.36
C VAL A 313 16.46 -5.20 17.95
N ALA A 314 17.76 -5.03 17.83
CA ALA A 314 18.78 -5.93 18.41
C ALA A 314 18.63 -7.42 17.98
N GLY A 315 18.19 -7.67 16.74
CA GLY A 315 18.05 -9.04 16.22
C GLY A 315 16.80 -9.79 16.68
N ILE A 316 15.90 -9.12 17.39
CA ILE A 316 14.60 -9.69 17.79
C ILE A 316 13.58 -9.39 16.69
N ILE A 317 12.95 -10.44 16.15
CA ILE A 317 11.90 -10.30 15.14
C ILE A 317 10.60 -9.87 15.82
N ASN A 318 10.08 -8.71 15.42
CA ASN A 318 8.85 -8.16 15.94
C ASN A 318 7.66 -8.46 15.02
N PHE A 319 6.57 -8.92 15.64
CA PHE A 319 5.32 -9.22 14.97
C PHE A 319 4.18 -8.33 15.47
N THR A 320 3.22 -8.08 14.62
CA THR A 320 1.87 -7.74 15.04
C THR A 320 1.03 -8.99 14.98
N LEU A 321 0.45 -9.40 16.12
CA LEU A 321 -0.43 -10.55 16.23
C LEU A 321 -1.83 -10.10 16.69
N LEU A 322 -2.79 -11.02 16.69
CA LEU A 322 -4.17 -10.77 17.09
C LEU A 322 -4.59 -11.70 18.23
N GLY A 323 -5.32 -11.19 19.23
CA GLY A 323 -6.03 -12.00 20.22
C GLY A 323 -7.45 -12.40 19.77
N GLY A 324 -7.97 -11.68 18.78
CA GLY A 324 -9.25 -11.85 18.10
C GLY A 324 -9.34 -10.84 16.98
N ILE A 325 -10.37 -10.88 16.13
CA ILE A 325 -10.59 -9.85 15.12
C ILE A 325 -10.78 -8.50 15.82
N GLY A 326 -9.93 -7.51 15.47
CA GLY A 326 -9.91 -6.19 16.11
C GLY A 326 -9.13 -6.12 17.45
N ASP A 327 -8.71 -7.25 18.03
CA ASP A 327 -7.85 -7.26 19.23
C ASP A 327 -6.37 -7.31 18.83
N ILE A 328 -5.77 -6.15 18.64
CA ILE A 328 -4.42 -5.99 18.12
C ILE A 328 -3.38 -6.11 19.23
N ARG A 329 -2.35 -6.93 19.00
CA ARG A 329 -1.20 -7.17 19.88
C ARG A 329 0.09 -6.80 19.15
N ILE A 330 0.53 -5.55 19.29
CA ILE A 330 1.80 -5.06 18.71
C ILE A 330 3.00 -5.53 19.54
N ASN A 331 4.21 -5.50 18.93
CA ASN A 331 5.47 -5.85 19.57
C ASN A 331 5.50 -7.27 20.18
N GLN A 332 4.84 -8.21 19.51
CA GLN A 332 4.94 -9.63 19.87
C GLN A 332 6.21 -10.21 19.27
N THR A 333 6.76 -11.22 19.89
CA THR A 333 7.98 -11.90 19.44
C THR A 333 7.73 -13.38 19.24
N ALA A 334 8.45 -13.98 18.32
CA ALA A 334 8.49 -15.43 18.14
C ALA A 334 9.96 -15.90 18.05
N ASN A 335 10.25 -17.04 18.65
CA ASN A 335 11.54 -17.67 18.51
C ASN A 335 11.65 -18.43 17.18
N LYS A 336 12.84 -18.95 16.87
CA LYS A 336 13.11 -19.69 15.63
C LYS A 336 12.17 -20.87 15.43
N ASP A 337 11.93 -21.66 16.49
CA ASP A 337 11.15 -22.89 16.37
C ASP A 337 9.67 -22.54 16.12
N GLU A 338 9.11 -21.55 16.81
CA GLU A 338 7.75 -21.03 16.58
C GLU A 338 7.57 -20.50 15.14
N ILE A 339 8.59 -19.82 14.58
CA ILE A 339 8.56 -19.34 13.19
C ILE A 339 8.60 -20.51 12.21
N TYR A 340 9.41 -21.52 12.49
CA TYR A 340 9.48 -22.73 11.66
C TYR A 340 8.17 -23.53 11.68
N GLU A 341 7.51 -23.65 12.82
CA GLU A 341 6.17 -24.23 12.93
C GLU A 341 5.13 -23.43 12.11
N ALA A 342 5.21 -22.10 12.10
CA ALA A 342 4.34 -21.28 11.26
C ALA A 342 4.61 -21.46 9.75
N LEU A 343 5.86 -21.67 9.35
CA LEU A 343 6.23 -21.99 7.96
C LEU A 343 5.81 -23.42 7.59
N ASP A 344 5.89 -24.38 8.51
CA ASP A 344 5.36 -25.74 8.32
C ASP A 344 3.84 -25.70 8.13
N PHE A 345 3.12 -24.97 8.98
CA PHE A 345 1.68 -24.77 8.84
C PHE A 345 1.35 -24.15 7.46
N TYR A 346 2.08 -23.12 7.03
CA TYR A 346 1.90 -22.52 5.71
C TYR A 346 2.08 -23.55 4.60
N ARG A 347 3.12 -24.36 4.64
CA ARG A 347 3.44 -25.35 3.61
C ARG A 347 2.41 -26.49 3.52
N GLU A 348 1.84 -26.89 4.67
CA GLU A 348 0.96 -28.05 4.80
C GLU A 348 -0.54 -27.68 4.78
N SER A 349 -0.86 -26.40 4.91
CA SER A 349 -2.25 -25.89 4.96
C SER A 349 -3.02 -26.02 3.63
#